data_e31204c2825b83b3668a4bc7a1340c6c
#
_entry.id   e31204c2825b83b3668a4bc7a1340c6c
#
_cell.length_a   1.000
_cell.length_b   1.000
_cell.length_c   1.000
_cell.angle_alpha   90.00
_cell.angle_beta   90.00
_cell.angle_gamma   90.00
#
_symmetry.space_group_name_H-M   'P 1'
#
loop_
_entity.id
_entity.type
_entity.pdbx_description
1 polymer ?
#
loop_
_entity_poly.entity_id
_entity_poly.type
_entity_poly.pdbx_seq_one_letter_code
_entity_poly.pdbx_strand_id
1 'polypeptide(L)'
;MTSKSDSVTIREVAQKAGVSVATVSRYINQNAPISKEVSERLKQVMAELRYVPHAAARQLASQKTRVVGLLSNSLHNDFFVPLLNGIEGVVRKHGYNLLIATYHSDNRNMPPPIGPHNTDGMLVFSDGLSDDDLIALHARQFPMVLVHRTPPDSLKIPSVTVENKKIAFELIEHLIKVHKRKHIMFFRGPIHQEDSFWRETGYKSALMANGIPFDERLVLNGDFERHAAYQTLSKFIATENQIPFDAIFTGDDDAA
;
A
#
# COMPACT_ATOMS: atom_id res chain seq x y z
N MET A 1 -34.38 10.42 -22.04
CA MET A 1 -35.07 9.09 -21.90
C MET A 1 -34.01 8.12 -21.39
N THR A 2 -33.93 7.97 -20.08
CA THR A 2 -33.02 7.00 -19.43
C THR A 2 -33.70 5.65 -19.37
N SER A 3 -33.23 4.69 -20.18
CA SER A 3 -33.69 3.30 -20.10
C SER A 3 -33.29 2.76 -18.72
N LYS A 4 -34.27 2.50 -17.85
CA LYS A 4 -34.11 1.59 -16.73
C LYS A 4 -33.65 0.26 -17.33
N SER A 5 -32.39 -0.14 -17.09
CA SER A 5 -32.01 -1.52 -17.36
C SER A 5 -32.85 -2.38 -16.44
N ASP A 6 -33.76 -3.20 -17.00
CA ASP A 6 -34.49 -4.26 -16.28
C ASP A 6 -33.47 -5.30 -15.79
N SER A 7 -32.73 -4.97 -14.75
CA SER A 7 -31.87 -5.95 -14.09
C SER A 7 -32.73 -6.88 -13.26
N VAL A 8 -32.70 -8.17 -13.60
CA VAL A 8 -33.38 -9.23 -12.87
C VAL A 8 -33.10 -9.10 -11.37
N THR A 9 -34.15 -9.17 -10.58
CA THR A 9 -34.08 -9.00 -9.13
C THR A 9 -34.05 -10.33 -8.39
N ILE A 10 -33.58 -10.34 -7.14
CA ILE A 10 -33.62 -11.52 -6.27
C ILE A 10 -35.05 -12.01 -6.04
N ARG A 11 -36.08 -11.13 -6.14
CA ARG A 11 -37.49 -11.50 -6.03
C ARG A 11 -37.96 -12.33 -7.22
N GLU A 12 -37.55 -11.98 -8.42
CA GLU A 12 -37.89 -12.75 -9.63
C GLU A 12 -37.22 -14.12 -9.63
N VAL A 13 -35.98 -14.23 -9.15
CA VAL A 13 -35.32 -15.52 -8.93
C VAL A 13 -36.10 -16.37 -7.94
N ALA A 14 -36.49 -15.80 -6.80
CA ALA A 14 -37.26 -16.49 -5.76
C ALA A 14 -38.61 -16.99 -6.29
N GLN A 15 -39.33 -16.15 -7.01
CA GLN A 15 -40.63 -16.48 -7.60
C GLN A 15 -40.47 -17.60 -8.61
N LYS A 16 -39.53 -17.53 -9.56
CA LYS A 16 -39.31 -18.54 -10.58
C LYS A 16 -38.81 -19.86 -10.01
N ALA A 17 -38.01 -19.83 -8.95
CA ALA A 17 -37.52 -21.03 -8.26
C ALA A 17 -38.54 -21.64 -7.28
N GLY A 18 -39.65 -20.98 -7.01
CA GLY A 18 -40.66 -21.43 -6.03
C GLY A 18 -40.15 -21.47 -4.59
N VAL A 19 -39.31 -20.54 -4.20
CA VAL A 19 -38.71 -20.44 -2.86
C VAL A 19 -38.80 -19.00 -2.30
N SER A 20 -38.56 -18.86 -1.01
CA SER A 20 -38.53 -17.53 -0.41
C SER A 20 -37.26 -16.74 -0.81
N VAL A 21 -37.34 -15.40 -0.82
CA VAL A 21 -36.15 -14.49 -1.00
C VAL A 21 -35.06 -14.83 0.01
N ALA A 22 -35.42 -15.18 1.24
CA ALA A 22 -34.49 -15.61 2.26
C ALA A 22 -33.73 -16.88 1.88
N THR A 23 -34.37 -17.83 1.21
CA THR A 23 -33.75 -19.06 0.71
C THR A 23 -32.75 -18.75 -0.42
N VAL A 24 -33.11 -17.85 -1.37
CA VAL A 24 -32.19 -17.39 -2.42
C VAL A 24 -30.97 -16.66 -1.79
N SER A 25 -31.21 -15.79 -0.81
CA SER A 25 -30.15 -15.07 -0.10
C SER A 25 -29.20 -16.03 0.63
N ARG A 26 -29.74 -17.09 1.28
CA ARG A 26 -28.91 -18.13 1.92
C ARG A 26 -28.05 -18.89 0.91
N TYR A 27 -28.62 -19.19 -0.26
CA TYR A 27 -27.90 -19.87 -1.35
C TYR A 27 -26.73 -19.01 -1.85
N ILE A 28 -26.99 -17.72 -2.14
CA ILE A 28 -25.98 -16.79 -2.66
C ILE A 28 -24.84 -16.57 -1.64
N ASN A 29 -25.19 -16.43 -0.36
CA ASN A 29 -24.24 -16.10 0.70
C ASN A 29 -23.60 -17.33 1.36
N GLN A 30 -24.05 -18.55 1.04
CA GLN A 30 -23.56 -19.80 1.62
C GLN A 30 -23.53 -19.81 3.16
N ASN A 31 -24.45 -19.09 3.79
CA ASN A 31 -24.45 -18.86 5.25
C ASN A 31 -25.37 -19.81 6.02
N ALA A 32 -26.06 -20.74 5.33
CA ALA A 32 -26.88 -21.80 5.94
C ALA A 32 -27.03 -22.99 4.98
N PRO A 33 -27.22 -24.20 5.49
CA PRO A 33 -27.44 -25.40 4.68
C PRO A 33 -28.73 -25.27 3.89
N ILE A 34 -28.68 -25.69 2.63
CA ILE A 34 -29.83 -25.79 1.69
C ILE A 34 -29.82 -27.19 1.08
N SER A 35 -30.98 -27.76 0.83
CA SER A 35 -31.06 -29.08 0.20
C SER A 35 -30.42 -29.06 -1.21
N LYS A 36 -29.81 -30.16 -1.62
CA LYS A 36 -29.20 -30.30 -2.95
C LYS A 36 -30.19 -29.96 -4.08
N GLU A 37 -31.44 -30.43 -3.94
CA GLU A 37 -32.49 -30.17 -4.92
C GLU A 37 -32.78 -28.69 -5.11
N VAL A 38 -32.93 -27.93 -3.99
CA VAL A 38 -33.15 -26.47 -4.03
C VAL A 38 -31.93 -25.76 -4.57
N SER A 39 -30.74 -26.23 -4.23
CA SER A 39 -29.46 -25.63 -4.72
C SER A 39 -29.35 -25.75 -6.24
N GLU A 40 -29.59 -26.94 -6.81
CA GLU A 40 -29.53 -27.14 -8.26
C GLU A 40 -30.62 -26.36 -9.00
N ARG A 41 -31.83 -26.30 -8.45
CA ARG A 41 -32.93 -25.50 -9.01
C ARG A 41 -32.58 -24.00 -9.03
N LEU A 42 -32.03 -23.49 -7.94
CA LEU A 42 -31.60 -22.08 -7.87
C LEU A 42 -30.49 -21.78 -8.88
N LYS A 43 -29.51 -22.66 -9.01
CA LYS A 43 -28.43 -22.55 -9.98
C LYS A 43 -28.97 -22.46 -11.41
N GLN A 44 -29.90 -23.34 -11.77
CA GLN A 44 -30.54 -23.37 -13.08
C GLN A 44 -31.33 -22.07 -13.35
N VAL A 45 -32.22 -21.67 -12.40
CA VAL A 45 -33.06 -20.48 -12.55
C VAL A 45 -32.21 -19.20 -12.66
N MET A 46 -31.12 -19.09 -11.86
CA MET A 46 -30.23 -17.96 -11.96
C MET A 46 -29.49 -17.90 -13.31
N ALA A 47 -29.10 -19.04 -13.85
CA ALA A 47 -28.49 -19.11 -15.19
C ALA A 47 -29.49 -18.72 -16.29
N GLU A 48 -30.73 -19.24 -16.26
CA GLU A 48 -31.78 -18.91 -17.22
C GLU A 48 -32.14 -17.43 -17.22
N LEU A 49 -32.23 -16.83 -16.04
CA LEU A 49 -32.53 -15.43 -15.87
C LEU A 49 -31.30 -14.54 -16.08
N ARG A 50 -30.10 -15.08 -16.27
CA ARG A 50 -28.82 -14.35 -16.29
C ARG A 50 -28.68 -13.45 -15.07
N TYR A 51 -29.19 -13.94 -13.92
CA TYR A 51 -29.13 -13.17 -12.69
C TYR A 51 -27.71 -13.12 -12.14
N VAL A 52 -27.19 -11.92 -11.98
CA VAL A 52 -25.91 -11.67 -11.30
C VAL A 52 -26.22 -11.04 -9.94
N PRO A 53 -25.84 -11.70 -8.82
CA PRO A 53 -26.05 -11.15 -7.49
C PRO A 53 -25.37 -9.79 -7.35
N HIS A 54 -26.14 -8.76 -7.02
CA HIS A 54 -25.60 -7.41 -6.78
C HIS A 54 -24.60 -7.43 -5.61
N ALA A 55 -23.37 -6.98 -5.84
CA ALA A 55 -22.33 -6.89 -4.81
C ALA A 55 -22.79 -6.05 -3.62
N ALA A 56 -23.43 -4.89 -3.88
CA ALA A 56 -23.95 -4.00 -2.85
C ALA A 56 -25.03 -4.68 -1.96
N ALA A 57 -25.92 -5.51 -2.55
CA ALA A 57 -26.92 -6.22 -1.76
C ALA A 57 -26.29 -7.30 -0.87
N ARG A 58 -25.23 -7.97 -1.34
CA ARG A 58 -24.45 -8.92 -0.54
C ARG A 58 -23.70 -8.23 0.60
N GLN A 59 -23.07 -7.09 0.33
CA GLN A 59 -22.38 -6.27 1.34
C GLN A 59 -23.35 -5.83 2.44
N LEU A 60 -24.54 -5.35 2.07
CA LEU A 60 -25.55 -4.91 3.02
C LEU A 60 -26.01 -6.08 3.94
N ALA A 61 -26.20 -7.27 3.36
CA ALA A 61 -26.64 -8.46 4.10
C ALA A 61 -25.57 -9.07 5.00
N SER A 62 -24.29 -9.03 4.56
CA SER A 62 -23.16 -9.63 5.29
C SER A 62 -22.40 -8.64 6.15
N GLN A 63 -22.62 -7.34 5.97
CA GLN A 63 -21.80 -6.24 6.53
C GLN A 63 -20.30 -6.39 6.20
N LYS A 64 -19.98 -7.11 5.12
CA LYS A 64 -18.62 -7.33 4.65
C LYS A 64 -18.51 -7.07 3.16
N THR A 65 -17.48 -6.35 2.78
CA THR A 65 -17.17 -6.06 1.37
C THR A 65 -16.41 -7.20 0.71
N ARG A 66 -15.68 -8.00 1.49
CA ARG A 66 -14.70 -8.97 1.02
C ARG A 66 -13.59 -8.31 0.17
N VAL A 67 -13.25 -7.08 0.52
CA VAL A 67 -12.20 -6.29 -0.13
C VAL A 67 -11.22 -5.80 0.93
N VAL A 68 -9.92 -5.98 0.68
CA VAL A 68 -8.83 -5.32 1.40
C VAL A 68 -8.31 -4.21 0.51
N GLY A 69 -8.10 -3.03 1.07
CA GLY A 69 -7.52 -1.89 0.37
C GLY A 69 -6.01 -1.86 0.46
N LEU A 70 -5.35 -1.34 -0.57
CA LEU A 70 -3.97 -0.84 -0.51
C LEU A 70 -3.97 0.61 -0.97
N LEU A 71 -3.58 1.51 -0.08
CA LEU A 71 -3.49 2.93 -0.34
C LEU A 71 -2.02 3.36 -0.30
N SER A 72 -1.58 4.06 -1.34
CA SER A 72 -0.23 4.61 -1.46
C SER A 72 -0.31 6.01 -2.08
N ASN A 73 0.71 6.84 -1.90
CA ASN A 73 0.83 8.09 -2.64
C ASN A 73 1.28 7.87 -4.09
N SER A 74 2.02 6.78 -4.35
CA SER A 74 2.58 6.44 -5.65
C SER A 74 2.67 4.93 -5.82
N LEU A 75 2.67 4.45 -7.05
CA LEU A 75 2.88 3.05 -7.43
C LEU A 75 3.98 2.94 -8.51
N HIS A 76 4.88 3.90 -8.54
CA HIS A 76 6.01 3.92 -9.48
C HIS A 76 7.12 3.03 -8.93
N ASN A 77 7.97 2.53 -9.69
CA ASN A 77 9.17 1.74 -9.45
C ASN A 77 8.96 0.22 -9.31
N ASP A 78 10.06 -0.49 -9.49
CA ASP A 78 10.12 -1.95 -9.52
C ASP A 78 9.80 -2.60 -8.16
N PHE A 79 9.88 -1.83 -7.06
CA PHE A 79 9.55 -2.28 -5.70
C PHE A 79 8.09 -2.71 -5.56
N PHE A 80 7.15 -2.03 -6.25
CA PHE A 80 5.72 -2.30 -6.06
C PHE A 80 5.27 -3.64 -6.63
N VAL A 81 5.89 -4.14 -7.69
CA VAL A 81 5.47 -5.41 -8.31
C VAL A 81 5.61 -6.60 -7.35
N PRO A 82 6.76 -6.87 -6.70
CA PRO A 82 6.87 -7.94 -5.71
C PRO A 82 6.01 -7.71 -4.47
N LEU A 83 5.86 -6.47 -4.00
CA LEU A 83 4.97 -6.13 -2.90
C LEU A 83 3.51 -6.49 -3.21
N LEU A 84 3.00 -6.07 -4.37
CA LEU A 84 1.63 -6.36 -4.82
C LEU A 84 1.40 -7.85 -4.97
N ASN A 85 2.35 -8.60 -5.54
CA ASN A 85 2.26 -10.04 -5.68
C ASN A 85 2.15 -10.74 -4.30
N GLY A 86 2.93 -10.28 -3.32
CA GLY A 86 2.87 -10.79 -1.95
C GLY A 86 1.52 -10.53 -1.28
N ILE A 87 1.01 -9.30 -1.40
CA ILE A 87 -0.29 -8.91 -0.85
C ILE A 87 -1.43 -9.68 -1.54
N GLU A 88 -1.47 -9.69 -2.88
CA GLU A 88 -2.51 -10.36 -3.67
C GLU A 88 -2.59 -11.84 -3.34
N GLY A 89 -1.45 -12.52 -3.27
CA GLY A 89 -1.39 -13.94 -2.95
C GLY A 89 -2.06 -14.28 -1.60
N VAL A 90 -1.83 -13.45 -0.57
CA VAL A 90 -2.43 -13.63 0.76
C VAL A 90 -3.92 -13.27 0.73
N VAL A 91 -4.27 -12.13 0.17
CA VAL A 91 -5.64 -11.62 0.09
C VAL A 91 -6.54 -12.63 -0.62
N ARG A 92 -6.12 -13.14 -1.78
CA ARG A 92 -6.83 -14.17 -2.57
C ARG A 92 -6.96 -15.49 -1.82
N LYS A 93 -5.91 -15.95 -1.14
CA LYS A 93 -5.94 -17.18 -0.33
C LYS A 93 -7.02 -17.13 0.74
N HIS A 94 -7.30 -15.94 1.28
CA HIS A 94 -8.36 -15.74 2.29
C HIS A 94 -9.73 -15.37 1.71
N GLY A 95 -9.90 -15.44 0.40
CA GLY A 95 -11.18 -15.17 -0.28
C GLY A 95 -11.57 -13.70 -0.30
N TYR A 96 -10.57 -12.81 -0.28
CA TYR A 96 -10.74 -11.37 -0.45
C TYR A 96 -10.28 -10.92 -1.84
N ASN A 97 -10.79 -9.78 -2.28
CA ASN A 97 -10.27 -9.03 -3.41
C ASN A 97 -9.33 -7.92 -2.92
N LEU A 98 -8.39 -7.49 -3.74
CA LEU A 98 -7.52 -6.37 -3.48
C LEU A 98 -8.01 -5.15 -4.27
N LEU A 99 -8.22 -4.02 -3.58
CA LEU A 99 -8.50 -2.72 -4.18
C LEU A 99 -7.27 -1.84 -3.98
N ILE A 100 -6.69 -1.36 -5.06
CA ILE A 100 -5.50 -0.50 -5.03
C ILE A 100 -5.89 0.89 -5.47
N ALA A 101 -5.46 1.90 -4.74
CA ALA A 101 -5.64 3.30 -5.11
C ALA A 101 -4.43 4.14 -4.72
N THR A 102 -4.20 5.19 -5.49
CA THR A 102 -3.27 6.26 -5.13
C THR A 102 -4.02 7.44 -4.53
N TYR A 103 -3.42 8.06 -3.52
CA TYR A 103 -3.99 9.21 -2.84
C TYR A 103 -2.87 10.11 -2.29
N HIS A 104 -3.02 11.40 -2.51
CA HIS A 104 -2.14 12.42 -1.97
C HIS A 104 -2.88 13.21 -0.90
N SER A 105 -2.39 13.15 0.34
CA SER A 105 -3.02 13.80 1.50
C SER A 105 -3.08 15.33 1.42
N ASP A 106 -2.29 15.95 0.54
CA ASP A 106 -2.34 17.41 0.27
C ASP A 106 -3.64 17.81 -0.43
N ASN A 107 -4.32 16.88 -1.07
CA ASN A 107 -5.61 17.15 -1.75
C ASN A 107 -6.78 17.10 -0.75
N ARG A 108 -6.82 18.07 0.18
CA ARG A 108 -7.81 18.17 1.27
C ARG A 108 -9.27 18.24 0.81
N ASN A 109 -9.52 18.40 -0.49
CA ASN A 109 -10.87 18.50 -1.05
C ASN A 109 -11.47 17.15 -1.43
N MET A 110 -10.70 16.07 -1.40
CA MET A 110 -11.19 14.72 -1.72
C MET A 110 -10.90 13.77 -0.56
N PRO A 111 -11.93 13.03 -0.10
CA PRO A 111 -11.70 11.99 0.91
C PRO A 111 -10.87 10.85 0.31
N PRO A 112 -10.16 10.07 1.14
CA PRO A 112 -9.46 8.88 0.68
C PRO A 112 -10.39 7.95 -0.11
N PRO A 113 -9.95 7.43 -1.27
CA PRO A 113 -10.78 6.58 -2.13
C PRO A 113 -11.03 5.18 -1.54
N ILE A 114 -10.28 4.82 -0.50
CA ILE A 114 -10.38 3.56 0.25
C ILE A 114 -10.72 3.86 1.70
N GLY A 115 -11.65 3.08 2.26
CA GLY A 115 -12.05 3.23 3.64
C GLY A 115 -13.23 2.33 4.03
N PRO A 116 -13.89 2.59 5.18
CA PRO A 116 -15.00 1.77 5.70
C PRO A 116 -16.19 1.64 4.76
N HIS A 117 -16.30 2.52 3.76
CA HIS A 117 -17.40 2.52 2.80
C HIS A 117 -17.25 1.47 1.68
N ASN A 118 -16.04 0.96 1.43
CA ASN A 118 -15.77 0.07 0.30
C ASN A 118 -14.79 -1.07 0.59
N THR A 119 -14.18 -1.12 1.78
CA THR A 119 -13.25 -2.18 2.18
C THR A 119 -13.50 -2.65 3.61
N ASP A 120 -13.10 -3.87 3.95
CA ASP A 120 -13.17 -4.43 5.31
C ASP A 120 -11.94 -4.07 6.16
N GLY A 121 -10.91 -3.54 5.53
CA GLY A 121 -9.67 -3.08 6.12
C GLY A 121 -8.70 -2.63 5.05
N MET A 122 -7.60 -1.99 5.42
CA MET A 122 -6.63 -1.51 4.45
C MET A 122 -5.18 -1.64 4.91
N LEU A 123 -4.30 -1.71 3.92
CA LEU A 123 -2.87 -1.46 4.05
C LEU A 123 -2.61 -0.01 3.62
N VAL A 124 -1.86 0.72 4.43
CA VAL A 124 -1.44 2.10 4.12
C VAL A 124 0.07 2.08 3.93
N PHE A 125 0.51 2.35 2.71
CA PHE A 125 1.93 2.37 2.37
C PHE A 125 2.50 3.76 2.59
N SER A 126 3.58 3.84 3.38
CA SER A 126 4.32 5.07 3.66
C SER A 126 3.38 6.23 4.06
N ASP A 127 3.42 7.33 3.33
CA ASP A 127 2.65 8.56 3.55
C ASP A 127 1.33 8.63 2.75
N GLY A 128 0.75 7.47 2.40
CA GLY A 128 -0.54 7.39 1.71
C GLY A 128 -1.73 8.00 2.48
N LEU A 129 -1.61 8.20 3.80
CA LEU A 129 -2.56 8.94 4.63
C LEU A 129 -1.81 9.90 5.56
N SER A 130 -2.44 11.03 5.91
CA SER A 130 -1.96 11.91 6.98
C SER A 130 -2.16 11.28 8.37
N ASP A 131 -1.49 11.84 9.38
CA ASP A 131 -1.72 11.43 10.78
C ASP A 131 -3.16 11.68 11.22
N ASP A 132 -3.77 12.78 10.79
CA ASP A 132 -5.17 13.11 11.08
C ASP A 132 -6.13 12.07 10.49
N ASP A 133 -5.89 11.61 9.25
CA ASP A 133 -6.68 10.54 8.63
C ASP A 133 -6.54 9.22 9.39
N LEU A 134 -5.31 8.87 9.81
CA LEU A 134 -5.06 7.68 10.61
C LEU A 134 -5.78 7.74 11.96
N ILE A 135 -5.74 8.89 12.65
CA ILE A 135 -6.46 9.12 13.90
C ILE A 135 -7.97 8.96 13.70
N ALA A 136 -8.51 9.58 12.64
CA ALA A 136 -9.95 9.53 12.35
C ALA A 136 -10.44 8.11 12.02
N LEU A 137 -9.67 7.32 11.30
CA LEU A 137 -9.99 5.93 10.97
C LEU A 137 -9.81 5.01 12.18
N HIS A 138 -8.75 5.21 12.97
CA HIS A 138 -8.51 4.45 14.20
C HIS A 138 -9.62 4.66 15.23
N ALA A 139 -10.12 5.90 15.39
CA ALA A 139 -11.24 6.22 16.26
C ALA A 139 -12.53 5.48 15.87
N ARG A 140 -12.69 5.14 14.59
CA ARG A 140 -13.79 4.31 14.07
C ARG A 140 -13.53 2.80 14.17
N GLN A 141 -12.42 2.40 14.78
CA GLN A 141 -11.97 1.00 14.86
C GLN A 141 -11.85 0.32 13.48
N PHE A 142 -11.56 1.09 12.43
CA PHE A 142 -11.38 0.55 11.10
C PHE A 142 -10.06 -0.22 11.01
N PRO A 143 -10.07 -1.51 10.59
CA PRO A 143 -8.86 -2.32 10.54
C PRO A 143 -7.85 -1.77 9.53
N MET A 144 -6.62 -1.49 9.98
CA MET A 144 -5.53 -1.05 9.10
C MET A 144 -4.19 -1.55 9.59
N VAL A 145 -3.25 -1.67 8.64
CA VAL A 145 -1.85 -1.98 8.87
C VAL A 145 -1.02 -0.98 8.09
N LEU A 146 -0.02 -0.39 8.73
CA LEU A 146 0.94 0.50 8.06
C LEU A 146 2.08 -0.33 7.46
N VAL A 147 2.54 0.08 6.28
CA VAL A 147 3.67 -0.55 5.59
C VAL A 147 4.69 0.53 5.28
N HIS A 148 5.94 0.32 5.66
CA HIS A 148 7.03 1.30 5.55
C HIS A 148 6.76 2.62 6.31
N ARG A 149 6.03 2.52 7.41
CA ARG A 149 5.76 3.64 8.31
C ARG A 149 5.42 3.12 9.70
N THR A 150 5.93 3.77 10.75
CA THR A 150 5.49 3.56 12.13
C THR A 150 4.23 4.39 12.43
N PRO A 151 3.33 3.89 13.28
CA PRO A 151 2.17 4.68 13.68
C PRO A 151 2.61 5.87 14.56
N PRO A 152 1.83 6.96 14.58
CA PRO A 152 1.97 7.99 15.61
C PRO A 152 1.93 7.38 17.02
N ASP A 153 2.73 7.91 17.96
CA ASP A 153 2.92 7.37 19.33
C ASP A 153 1.59 7.12 20.09
N SER A 154 0.56 7.90 19.78
CA SER A 154 -0.76 7.77 20.39
C SER A 154 -1.62 6.62 19.86
N LEU A 155 -1.22 5.98 18.75
CA LEU A 155 -2.03 5.00 18.04
C LEU A 155 -1.43 3.59 18.11
N LYS A 156 -2.28 2.62 18.41
CA LYS A 156 -1.91 1.19 18.35
C LYS A 156 -2.32 0.56 17.02
N ILE A 157 -1.66 0.97 15.95
CA ILE A 157 -1.87 0.41 14.61
C ILE A 157 -0.72 -0.56 14.32
N PRO A 158 -0.98 -1.81 13.90
CA PRO A 158 0.08 -2.71 13.46
C PRO A 158 0.87 -2.11 12.29
N SER A 159 2.19 -2.32 12.28
CA SER A 159 3.05 -1.84 11.20
C SER A 159 4.07 -2.89 10.78
N VAL A 160 4.47 -2.81 9.52
CA VAL A 160 5.56 -3.59 8.92
C VAL A 160 6.58 -2.62 8.37
N THR A 161 7.76 -2.60 8.96
CA THR A 161 8.88 -1.72 8.61
C THR A 161 10.14 -2.51 8.31
N VAL A 162 11.16 -1.85 7.77
CA VAL A 162 12.49 -2.41 7.50
C VAL A 162 13.48 -1.77 8.49
N GLU A 163 14.51 -2.53 8.88
CA GLU A 163 15.60 -2.06 9.76
C GLU A 163 16.55 -1.07 9.03
N ASN A 164 15.99 -0.02 8.47
CA ASN A 164 16.67 0.95 7.62
C ASN A 164 17.91 1.55 8.26
N LYS A 165 17.83 1.98 9.53
CA LYS A 165 18.94 2.61 10.23
C LYS A 165 20.13 1.67 10.40
N LYS A 166 19.85 0.45 10.86
CA LYS A 166 20.88 -0.55 11.13
C LYS A 166 21.57 -1.00 9.84
N ILE A 167 20.77 -1.31 8.81
CA ILE A 167 21.30 -1.80 7.53
C ILE A 167 22.12 -0.71 6.83
N ALA A 168 21.65 0.54 6.82
CA ALA A 168 22.42 1.64 6.27
C ALA A 168 23.72 1.87 7.04
N PHE A 169 23.70 1.79 8.37
CA PHE A 169 24.90 1.88 9.18
C PHE A 169 25.93 0.77 8.80
N GLU A 170 25.49 -0.48 8.74
CA GLU A 170 26.37 -1.63 8.44
C GLU A 170 26.97 -1.52 7.04
N LEU A 171 26.18 -1.07 6.03
CA LEU A 171 26.66 -0.89 4.66
C LEU A 171 27.69 0.23 4.56
N ILE A 172 27.45 1.37 5.19
CA ILE A 172 28.42 2.48 5.22
C ILE A 172 29.70 2.09 5.99
N GLU A 173 29.55 1.41 7.12
CA GLU A 173 30.68 0.89 7.85
C GLU A 173 31.51 -0.11 7.01
N HIS A 174 30.88 -0.94 6.20
CA HIS A 174 31.53 -1.81 5.23
C HIS A 174 32.35 -1.00 4.20
N LEU A 175 31.76 0.03 3.60
CA LEU A 175 32.47 0.91 2.66
C LEU A 175 33.70 1.53 3.32
N ILE A 176 33.60 1.95 4.57
CA ILE A 176 34.70 2.59 5.30
C ILE A 176 35.77 1.55 5.70
N LYS A 177 35.38 0.45 6.34
CA LYS A 177 36.33 -0.49 6.93
C LYS A 177 36.98 -1.42 5.92
N VAL A 178 36.20 -1.93 4.94
CA VAL A 178 36.66 -2.89 3.95
C VAL A 178 37.25 -2.14 2.74
N HIS A 179 36.51 -1.21 2.17
CA HIS A 179 36.88 -0.49 0.95
C HIS A 179 37.66 0.80 1.18
N LYS A 180 37.88 1.19 2.47
CA LYS A 180 38.66 2.38 2.87
C LYS A 180 38.13 3.68 2.31
N ARG A 181 36.81 3.76 2.03
CA ARG A 181 36.17 4.97 1.53
C ARG A 181 36.00 6.00 2.64
N LYS A 182 36.22 7.27 2.32
CA LYS A 182 36.17 8.38 3.30
C LYS A 182 35.22 9.49 2.88
N HIS A 183 34.93 9.61 1.60
CA HIS A 183 34.10 10.66 1.04
C HIS A 183 32.90 9.99 0.34
N ILE A 184 31.96 9.53 1.13
CA ILE A 184 30.81 8.76 0.64
C ILE A 184 29.66 9.73 0.39
N MET A 185 29.25 9.89 -0.87
CA MET A 185 28.05 10.63 -1.24
C MET A 185 26.81 9.80 -0.92
N PHE A 186 25.76 10.46 -0.43
CA PHE A 186 24.47 9.83 -0.13
C PHE A 186 23.35 10.47 -0.95
N PHE A 187 22.64 9.65 -1.71
CA PHE A 187 21.38 10.04 -2.34
C PHE A 187 20.21 9.65 -1.45
N ARG A 188 19.59 10.65 -0.81
CA ARG A 188 18.43 10.43 0.03
C ARG A 188 17.15 10.27 -0.81
N GLY A 189 16.16 9.58 -0.26
CA GLY A 189 14.79 9.60 -0.73
C GLY A 189 14.03 10.86 -0.28
N PRO A 190 12.71 10.90 -0.48
CA PRO A 190 11.87 12.01 -0.04
C PRO A 190 12.04 12.30 1.47
N ILE A 191 12.20 13.58 1.83
CA ILE A 191 12.54 14.01 3.20
C ILE A 191 11.47 13.58 4.22
N HIS A 192 10.19 13.54 3.81
CA HIS A 192 9.06 13.20 4.67
C HIS A 192 8.86 11.70 4.84
N GLN A 193 9.57 10.87 4.08
CA GLN A 193 9.45 9.42 4.20
C GLN A 193 10.34 8.85 5.30
N GLU A 194 9.76 8.01 6.13
CA GLU A 194 10.45 7.41 7.28
C GLU A 194 11.67 6.57 6.86
N ASP A 195 11.56 5.81 5.77
CA ASP A 195 12.68 5.01 5.25
C ASP A 195 13.88 5.89 4.88
N SER A 196 13.64 7.05 4.24
CA SER A 196 14.68 8.01 3.90
C SER A 196 15.36 8.56 5.15
N PHE A 197 14.58 8.98 6.14
CA PHE A 197 15.07 9.50 7.41
C PHE A 197 15.96 8.50 8.15
N TRP A 198 15.52 7.24 8.26
CA TRP A 198 16.30 6.23 8.98
C TRP A 198 17.56 5.81 8.22
N ARG A 199 17.54 5.74 6.89
CA ARG A 199 18.75 5.46 6.08
C ARG A 199 19.78 6.58 6.23
N GLU A 200 19.35 7.84 6.17
CA GLU A 200 20.25 8.99 6.43
C GLU A 200 20.80 8.98 7.86
N THR A 201 19.98 8.65 8.85
CA THR A 201 20.42 8.52 10.25
C THR A 201 21.47 7.42 10.41
N GLY A 202 21.30 6.28 9.73
CA GLY A 202 22.28 5.20 9.70
C GLY A 202 23.61 5.63 9.07
N TYR A 203 23.54 6.31 7.91
CA TYR A 203 24.70 6.88 7.22
C TYR A 203 25.49 7.85 8.13
N LYS A 204 24.81 8.84 8.72
CA LYS A 204 25.46 9.80 9.64
C LYS A 204 26.09 9.11 10.85
N SER A 205 25.39 8.14 11.42
CA SER A 205 25.88 7.40 12.57
C SER A 205 27.15 6.58 12.25
N ALA A 206 27.22 5.99 11.06
CA ALA A 206 28.39 5.23 10.62
C ALA A 206 29.61 6.13 10.38
N LEU A 207 29.43 7.28 9.76
CA LEU A 207 30.50 8.27 9.58
C LEU A 207 31.06 8.70 10.95
N MET A 208 30.18 9.09 11.87
CA MET A 208 30.55 9.51 13.21
C MET A 208 31.31 8.42 13.99
N ALA A 209 30.81 7.17 13.95
CA ALA A 209 31.46 6.05 14.63
C ALA A 209 32.87 5.72 14.10
N ASN A 210 33.18 6.13 12.86
CA ASN A 210 34.49 5.93 12.24
C ASN A 210 35.33 7.22 12.17
N GLY A 211 34.94 8.29 12.89
CA GLY A 211 35.69 9.55 12.95
C GLY A 211 35.74 10.33 11.64
N ILE A 212 34.79 10.10 10.72
CA ILE A 212 34.67 10.82 9.44
C ILE A 212 33.69 11.99 9.65
N PRO A 213 34.10 13.24 9.37
CA PRO A 213 33.21 14.38 9.45
C PRO A 213 32.05 14.27 8.47
N PHE A 214 30.85 14.59 8.94
CA PHE A 214 29.68 14.72 8.05
C PHE A 214 29.83 15.96 7.18
N ASP A 215 29.67 15.79 5.87
CA ASP A 215 29.66 16.89 4.89
C ASP A 215 28.29 16.93 4.20
N GLU A 216 27.53 17.99 4.48
CA GLU A 216 26.19 18.18 3.93
C GLU A 216 26.18 18.28 2.40
N ARG A 217 27.28 18.74 1.78
CA ARG A 217 27.43 18.82 0.33
C ARG A 217 27.41 17.46 -0.35
N LEU A 218 27.73 16.41 0.40
CA LEU A 218 27.67 15.02 -0.08
C LEU A 218 26.29 14.36 0.12
N VAL A 219 25.27 15.11 0.55
CA VAL A 219 23.92 14.58 0.68
C VAL A 219 23.03 15.23 -0.37
N LEU A 220 22.62 14.44 -1.35
CA LEU A 220 21.84 14.88 -2.49
C LEU A 220 20.43 14.26 -2.47
N ASN A 221 19.45 14.93 -3.07
CA ASN A 221 18.09 14.40 -3.20
C ASN A 221 18.00 13.52 -4.46
N GLY A 222 17.64 12.26 -4.29
CA GLY A 222 17.37 11.32 -5.37
C GLY A 222 15.89 10.94 -5.44
N ASP A 223 15.11 11.27 -4.39
CA ASP A 223 13.66 11.07 -4.30
C ASP A 223 13.20 9.63 -4.58
N PHE A 224 14.10 8.64 -4.45
CA PHE A 224 13.88 7.24 -4.84
C PHE A 224 13.50 7.09 -6.32
N GLU A 225 14.06 7.97 -7.16
CA GLU A 225 13.77 8.00 -8.59
C GLU A 225 15.05 8.15 -9.41
N ARG A 226 15.24 7.27 -10.40
CA ARG A 226 16.39 7.26 -11.32
C ARG A 226 16.61 8.60 -12.00
N HIS A 227 15.54 9.20 -12.52
CA HIS A 227 15.66 10.45 -13.25
C HIS A 227 16.06 11.62 -12.37
N ALA A 228 15.48 11.71 -11.16
CA ALA A 228 15.81 12.73 -10.17
C ALA A 228 17.27 12.59 -9.71
N ALA A 229 17.72 11.37 -9.39
CA ALA A 229 19.09 11.09 -9.01
C ALA A 229 20.07 11.46 -10.12
N TYR A 230 19.80 11.05 -11.37
CA TYR A 230 20.61 11.40 -12.54
C TYR A 230 20.74 12.91 -12.76
N GLN A 231 19.63 13.65 -12.72
CA GLN A 231 19.63 15.10 -12.88
C GLN A 231 20.44 15.80 -11.78
N THR A 232 20.22 15.36 -10.54
CA THR A 232 20.88 15.94 -9.37
C THR A 232 22.39 15.69 -9.42
N LEU A 233 22.82 14.47 -9.74
CA LEU A 233 24.24 14.12 -9.89
C LEU A 233 24.87 14.87 -11.06
N SER A 234 24.22 14.94 -12.21
CA SER A 234 24.73 15.63 -13.39
C SER A 234 24.97 17.13 -13.09
N LYS A 235 24.01 17.76 -12.39
CA LYS A 235 24.14 19.15 -11.96
C LYS A 235 25.29 19.33 -10.98
N PHE A 236 25.42 18.44 -9.99
CA PHE A 236 26.49 18.48 -9.00
C PHE A 236 27.88 18.39 -9.68
N ILE A 237 28.08 17.41 -10.58
CA ILE A 237 29.34 17.24 -11.30
C ILE A 237 29.67 18.45 -12.19
N ALA A 238 28.66 19.08 -12.79
CA ALA A 238 28.86 20.25 -13.67
C ALA A 238 29.24 21.51 -12.89
N THR A 239 28.88 21.61 -11.59
CA THR A 239 29.18 22.78 -10.76
C THR A 239 30.44 22.65 -9.93
N GLU A 240 30.89 21.44 -9.64
CA GLU A 240 32.08 21.17 -8.83
C GLU A 240 33.31 20.95 -9.70
N ASN A 241 34.37 21.73 -9.46
CA ASN A 241 35.64 21.60 -10.19
C ASN A 241 36.44 20.32 -9.85
N GLN A 242 36.14 19.71 -8.70
CA GLN A 242 36.73 18.44 -8.26
C GLN A 242 35.61 17.58 -7.68
N ILE A 243 35.59 16.29 -8.03
CA ILE A 243 34.63 15.33 -7.50
C ILE A 243 35.06 14.98 -6.08
N PRO A 244 34.37 15.48 -5.03
CA PRO A 244 34.82 15.35 -3.64
C PRO A 244 34.39 14.01 -3.02
N PHE A 245 34.02 12.99 -3.80
CA PHE A 245 33.58 11.69 -3.29
C PHE A 245 34.33 10.52 -3.92
N ASP A 246 34.41 9.41 -3.17
CA ASP A 246 35.10 8.18 -3.55
C ASP A 246 34.17 6.94 -3.52
N ALA A 247 32.92 7.14 -3.10
CA ALA A 247 31.82 6.16 -3.17
C ALA A 247 30.47 6.88 -3.18
N ILE A 248 29.44 6.19 -3.68
CA ILE A 248 28.05 6.63 -3.64
C ILE A 248 27.24 5.56 -2.92
N PHE A 249 26.40 6.00 -1.98
CA PHE A 249 25.35 5.23 -1.36
C PHE A 249 24.00 5.80 -1.78
N THR A 250 23.17 5.01 -2.44
CA THR A 250 21.84 5.43 -2.85
C THR A 250 20.79 4.99 -1.85
N GLY A 251 19.75 5.78 -1.70
CA GLY A 251 18.66 5.50 -0.80
C GLY A 251 17.84 4.26 -1.20
N ASP A 252 17.82 3.94 -2.50
CA ASP A 252 17.20 2.73 -3.07
C ASP A 252 17.91 2.30 -4.36
N ASP A 253 17.42 1.22 -4.99
CA ASP A 253 17.99 0.64 -6.20
C ASP A 253 17.67 1.49 -7.44
N ASP A 254 16.53 2.18 -7.47
CA ASP A 254 16.13 3.00 -8.62
C ASP A 254 17.01 4.25 -8.77
N ALA A 255 17.50 4.80 -7.65
CA ALA A 255 18.41 5.92 -7.65
C ALA A 255 19.88 5.53 -7.99
N ALA A 256 20.21 4.25 -8.03
CA ALA A 256 21.54 3.73 -8.38
C ALA A 256 21.73 3.63 -9.88
#